data_4d22c9be76922e49073d1a86135a2222
#
_entry.id   4d22c9be76922e49073d1a86135a2222
#
_cell.length_a   1.000
_cell.length_b   1.000
_cell.length_c   1.000
_cell.angle_alpha   90.00
_cell.angle_beta   90.00
_cell.angle_gamma   90.00
#
_symmetry.space_group_name_H-M   'P 1'
#
loop_
_entity.id
_entity.type
_entity.pdbx_description
1 polymer ?
#
loop_
_entity_poly.entity_id
_entity_poly.type
_entity_poly.pdbx_seq_one_letter_code
_entity_poly.pdbx_strand_id
1 'polypeptide(L)'
;VAHEAIENSRFVCEEHYGLFRAPPVQLVCPKNLTFMYVPSHLNHMLFELLKNSLRAVVERYGVENEDHFPPIKVIVVEGKEDITIKISDEGGGIPRSEVPQAWTYMYTTARSEDLDPDFHSSDFQAPMAGFGYGLPLARLVRCCAVNALLSLSLSLSY
;
A
#
# COMPACT_ATOMS: atom_id res chain seq x y z
N VAL A 1 -11.75 -8.95 -1.65
CA VAL A 1 -10.39 -8.58 -2.05
C VAL A 1 -9.93 -7.29 -1.35
N ALA A 2 -10.58 -6.11 -1.59
CA ALA A 2 -10.12 -4.84 -1.01
C ALA A 2 -10.14 -4.84 0.53
N HIS A 3 -11.20 -5.32 1.16
CA HIS A 3 -11.27 -5.47 2.62
C HIS A 3 -10.16 -6.38 3.16
N GLU A 4 -9.94 -7.51 2.53
CA GLU A 4 -8.89 -8.45 2.89
C GLU A 4 -7.50 -7.82 2.80
N ALA A 5 -7.20 -7.10 1.71
CA ALA A 5 -5.95 -6.39 1.56
C ALA A 5 -5.74 -5.31 2.66
N ILE A 6 -6.83 -4.60 3.02
CA ILE A 6 -6.80 -3.61 4.10
C ILE A 6 -6.49 -4.27 5.45
N GLU A 7 -7.23 -5.32 5.81
CA GLU A 7 -7.02 -6.00 7.09
C GLU A 7 -5.62 -6.62 7.19
N ASN A 8 -5.16 -7.29 6.13
CA ASN A 8 -3.83 -7.89 6.11
C ASN A 8 -2.71 -6.83 6.20
N SER A 9 -2.85 -5.71 5.50
CA SER A 9 -1.83 -4.64 5.56
C SER A 9 -1.80 -3.95 6.91
N ARG A 10 -2.96 -3.75 7.55
CA ARG A 10 -3.05 -3.21 8.90
C ARG A 10 -2.42 -4.15 9.93
N PHE A 11 -2.73 -5.44 9.84
CA PHE A 11 -2.16 -6.45 10.72
C PHE A 11 -0.62 -6.45 10.66
N VAL A 12 -0.05 -6.46 9.45
CA VAL A 12 1.42 -6.39 9.28
C VAL A 12 2.00 -5.10 9.86
N CYS A 13 1.29 -3.99 9.74
CA CYS A 13 1.71 -2.70 10.31
C CYS A 13 1.70 -2.74 11.85
N GLU A 14 0.64 -3.27 12.44
CA GLU A 14 0.50 -3.43 13.90
C GLU A 14 1.61 -4.32 14.48
N GLU A 15 1.86 -5.46 13.84
CA GLU A 15 2.92 -6.39 14.23
C GLU A 15 4.32 -5.77 14.14
N HIS A 16 4.59 -5.09 13.02
CA HIS A 16 5.94 -4.54 12.76
C HIS A 16 6.31 -3.39 13.72
N TYR A 17 5.36 -2.48 13.97
CA TYR A 17 5.62 -1.31 14.81
C TYR A 17 5.20 -1.52 16.30
N GLY A 18 4.60 -2.65 16.62
CA GLY A 18 4.07 -2.92 17.96
C GLY A 18 2.90 -2.01 18.33
N LEU A 19 2.08 -1.61 17.36
CA LEU A 19 0.94 -0.73 17.57
C LEU A 19 -0.28 -1.52 18.06
N PHE A 20 -1.06 -0.92 18.96
CA PHE A 20 -2.39 -1.43 19.30
C PHE A 20 -3.41 -1.17 18.19
N ARG A 21 -3.19 -0.10 17.42
CA ARG A 21 -4.07 0.29 16.32
C ARG A 21 -3.29 0.93 15.18
N ALA A 22 -3.28 0.26 14.03
CA ALA A 22 -2.75 0.85 12.78
C ALA A 22 -3.61 2.04 12.32
N PRO A 23 -3.04 2.94 11.48
CA PRO A 23 -3.81 4.03 10.88
C PRO A 23 -5.12 3.55 10.28
N PRO A 24 -6.23 4.27 10.52
CA PRO A 24 -7.53 3.86 10.01
C PRO A 24 -7.56 3.93 8.48
N VAL A 25 -8.19 2.94 7.84
CA VAL A 25 -8.36 2.90 6.39
C VAL A 25 -9.85 3.03 6.07
N GLN A 26 -10.20 4.07 5.31
CA GLN A 26 -11.58 4.32 4.86
C GLN A 26 -11.74 3.84 3.43
N LEU A 27 -12.56 2.81 3.23
CA LEU A 27 -12.93 2.30 1.92
C LEU A 27 -14.23 2.92 1.44
N VAL A 28 -14.18 3.66 0.34
CA VAL A 28 -15.33 4.20 -0.38
C VAL A 28 -15.48 3.43 -1.69
N CYS A 29 -16.44 2.52 -1.73
CA CYS A 29 -16.69 1.65 -2.86
C CYS A 29 -18.20 1.50 -3.09
N PRO A 30 -18.69 1.48 -4.35
CA PRO A 30 -20.08 1.15 -4.65
C PRO A 30 -20.43 -0.24 -4.13
N LYS A 31 -21.65 -0.38 -3.53
CA LYS A 31 -22.05 -1.61 -2.79
C LYS A 31 -22.06 -2.88 -3.63
N ASN A 32 -22.28 -2.78 -4.93
CA ASN A 32 -22.45 -3.94 -5.82
C ASN A 32 -21.47 -3.92 -6.98
N LEU A 33 -20.30 -3.29 -6.80
CA LEU A 33 -19.28 -3.27 -7.83
C LEU A 33 -18.66 -4.65 -8.00
N THR A 34 -18.81 -5.20 -9.18
CA THR A 34 -18.15 -6.44 -9.61
C THR A 34 -17.51 -6.23 -10.97
N PHE A 35 -16.30 -6.70 -11.14
CA PHE A 35 -15.61 -6.65 -12.41
C PHE A 35 -14.70 -7.87 -12.58
N MET A 36 -14.42 -8.17 -13.84
CA MET A 36 -13.60 -9.31 -14.17
C MET A 36 -12.12 -8.95 -14.08
N TYR A 37 -11.44 -9.51 -13.10
CA TYR A 37 -10.01 -9.33 -12.86
C TYR A 37 -9.44 -10.53 -12.11
N VAL A 38 -8.13 -10.68 -12.07
CA VAL A 38 -7.46 -11.72 -11.26
C VAL A 38 -7.41 -11.26 -9.80
N PRO A 39 -8.17 -11.89 -8.87
CA PRO A 39 -8.28 -11.40 -7.50
C PRO A 39 -6.95 -11.32 -6.75
N SER A 40 -6.06 -12.28 -6.96
CA SER A 40 -4.74 -12.31 -6.31
C SER A 40 -3.84 -11.17 -6.78
N HIS A 41 -3.91 -10.78 -8.04
CA HIS A 41 -3.16 -9.64 -8.55
C HIS A 41 -3.66 -8.33 -7.94
N LEU A 42 -4.97 -8.16 -7.86
CA LEU A 42 -5.57 -6.98 -7.23
C LEU A 42 -5.23 -6.91 -5.74
N ASN A 43 -5.33 -8.04 -5.04
CA ASN A 43 -4.98 -8.12 -3.62
C ASN A 43 -3.52 -7.74 -3.40
N HIS A 44 -2.60 -8.29 -4.18
CA HIS A 44 -1.17 -7.97 -4.08
C HIS A 44 -0.89 -6.48 -4.32
N MET A 45 -1.46 -5.89 -5.38
CA MET A 45 -1.28 -4.46 -5.67
C MET A 45 -1.79 -3.58 -4.52
N LEU A 46 -3.00 -3.85 -4.03
CA LEU A 46 -3.58 -3.09 -2.93
C LEU A 46 -2.77 -3.26 -1.64
N PHE A 47 -2.36 -4.48 -1.34
CA PHE A 47 -1.55 -4.79 -0.15
C PHE A 47 -0.23 -4.01 -0.15
N GLU A 48 0.53 -4.03 -1.25
CA GLU A 48 1.81 -3.31 -1.34
C GLU A 48 1.63 -1.79 -1.26
N LEU A 49 0.61 -1.24 -1.92
CA LEU A 49 0.33 0.19 -1.87
C LEU A 49 -0.12 0.63 -0.47
N LEU A 50 -0.97 -0.16 0.18
CA LEU A 50 -1.44 0.11 1.54
C LEU A 50 -0.30 -0.01 2.56
N LYS A 51 0.58 -0.99 2.44
CA LYS A 51 1.79 -1.07 3.28
C LYS A 51 2.62 0.21 3.20
N ASN A 52 2.86 0.69 1.98
CA ASN A 52 3.63 1.92 1.78
C ASN A 52 2.95 3.13 2.42
N SER A 53 1.63 3.26 2.26
CA SER A 53 0.85 4.37 2.85
C SER A 53 0.81 4.29 4.38
N LEU A 54 0.60 3.09 4.95
CA LEU A 54 0.61 2.87 6.39
C LEU A 54 1.98 3.22 6.99
N ARG A 55 3.04 2.72 6.36
CA ARG A 55 4.42 3.02 6.75
C ARG A 55 4.69 4.52 6.75
N ALA A 56 4.35 5.22 5.66
CA ALA A 56 4.57 6.65 5.53
C ALA A 56 3.83 7.46 6.61
N VAL A 57 2.61 7.07 6.96
CA VAL A 57 1.84 7.72 8.03
C VAL A 57 2.49 7.47 9.40
N VAL A 58 2.85 6.23 9.72
CA VAL A 58 3.48 5.90 11.01
C VAL A 58 4.84 6.57 11.16
N GLU A 59 5.68 6.56 10.12
CA GLU A 59 7.00 7.23 10.15
C GLU A 59 6.88 8.74 10.29
N ARG A 60 5.84 9.37 9.73
CA ARG A 60 5.62 10.81 9.82
C ARG A 60 5.09 11.26 11.18
N TYR A 61 4.11 10.55 11.73
CA TYR A 61 3.41 10.95 12.95
C TYR A 61 4.02 10.36 14.22
N GLY A 62 4.83 9.30 14.09
CA GLY A 62 5.44 8.59 15.20
C GLY A 62 4.49 7.61 15.88
N VAL A 63 5.04 6.50 16.40
CA VAL A 63 4.32 5.41 17.05
C VAL A 63 3.56 5.88 18.31
N GLU A 64 4.06 6.92 18.97
CA GLU A 64 3.45 7.46 20.20
C GLU A 64 2.11 8.16 19.96
N ASN A 65 1.80 8.49 18.70
CA ASN A 65 0.59 9.23 18.30
C ASN A 65 -0.45 8.35 17.63
N GLU A 66 -0.52 7.06 17.96
CA GLU A 66 -1.42 6.10 17.30
C GLU A 66 -2.91 6.48 17.34
N ASP A 67 -3.35 7.19 18.39
CA ASP A 67 -4.72 7.67 18.51
C ASP A 67 -5.06 8.84 17.55
N HIS A 68 -4.06 9.46 16.95
CA HIS A 68 -4.20 10.66 16.12
C HIS A 68 -3.77 10.44 14.67
N PHE A 69 -3.59 9.20 14.25
CA PHE A 69 -3.26 8.91 12.85
C PHE A 69 -4.36 9.38 11.89
N PRO A 70 -4.00 10.12 10.84
CA PRO A 70 -4.94 10.49 9.81
C PRO A 70 -5.39 9.24 9.03
N PRO A 71 -6.66 9.23 8.54
CA PRO A 71 -7.17 8.11 7.80
C PRO A 71 -6.55 8.02 6.39
N ILE A 72 -6.18 6.81 6.01
CA ILE A 72 -5.87 6.48 4.62
C ILE A 72 -7.19 6.27 3.88
N LYS A 73 -7.36 6.90 2.72
CA LYS A 73 -8.60 6.81 1.93
C LYS A 73 -8.38 5.94 0.70
N VAL A 74 -9.19 4.91 0.56
CA VAL A 74 -9.25 4.06 -0.63
C VAL A 74 -10.58 4.32 -1.32
N ILE A 75 -10.55 4.92 -2.50
CA ILE A 75 -11.74 5.29 -3.26
C ILE A 75 -11.77 4.45 -4.53
N VAL A 76 -12.85 3.69 -4.71
CA VAL A 76 -13.10 2.90 -5.92
C VAL A 76 -14.22 3.54 -6.72
N VAL A 77 -13.95 3.86 -7.97
CA VAL A 77 -14.93 4.47 -8.89
C VAL A 77 -15.06 3.63 -10.14
N GLU A 78 -16.30 3.35 -10.50
CA GLU A 78 -16.64 2.71 -11.77
C GLU A 78 -16.80 3.80 -12.85
N GLY A 79 -15.94 3.76 -13.87
CA GLY A 79 -16.06 4.55 -15.08
C GLY A 79 -16.93 3.83 -16.12
N LYS A 80 -17.06 4.41 -17.31
CA LYS A 80 -17.81 3.80 -18.42
C LYS A 80 -17.09 2.59 -19.01
N GLU A 81 -15.78 2.59 -18.99
CA GLU A 81 -14.93 1.58 -19.60
C GLU A 81 -13.83 1.07 -18.66
N ASP A 82 -13.64 1.73 -17.50
CA ASP A 82 -12.56 1.44 -16.57
C ASP A 82 -13.03 1.47 -15.12
N ILE A 83 -12.19 0.92 -14.25
CA ILE A 83 -12.33 1.04 -12.81
C ILE A 83 -11.10 1.76 -12.28
N THR A 84 -11.34 2.85 -11.56
CA THR A 84 -10.28 3.62 -10.92
C THR A 84 -10.24 3.32 -9.43
N ILE A 85 -9.06 2.93 -8.94
CA ILE A 85 -8.79 2.81 -7.50
C ILE A 85 -7.78 3.89 -7.13
N LYS A 86 -8.17 4.76 -6.21
CA LYS A 86 -7.33 5.83 -5.69
C LYS A 86 -7.02 5.58 -4.22
N ILE A 87 -5.73 5.56 -3.88
CA ILE A 87 -5.26 5.50 -2.49
C ILE A 87 -4.63 6.85 -2.16
N SER A 88 -5.02 7.42 -1.03
CA SER A 88 -4.53 8.72 -0.55
C SER A 88 -4.17 8.62 0.91
N ASP A 89 -3.00 9.09 1.27
CA ASP A 89 -2.50 9.18 2.63
C ASP A 89 -1.96 10.59 2.94
N GLU A 90 -1.66 10.84 4.21
CA GLU A 90 -1.03 12.05 4.69
C GLU A 90 0.40 11.79 5.19
N GLY A 91 1.09 10.80 4.61
CA GLY A 91 2.44 10.37 4.98
C GLY A 91 3.57 11.29 4.52
N GLY A 92 3.27 12.41 3.85
CA GLY A 92 4.28 13.39 3.41
C GLY A 92 4.74 13.21 1.98
N GLY A 93 4.31 12.15 1.30
CA GLY A 93 4.56 11.93 -0.12
C GLY A 93 6.01 11.55 -0.47
N ILE A 94 6.29 11.52 -1.75
CA ILE A 94 7.63 11.25 -2.30
C ILE A 94 8.12 12.52 -2.99
N PRO A 95 9.35 13.02 -2.68
CA PRO A 95 9.92 14.16 -3.36
C PRO A 95 9.93 13.99 -4.88
N ARG A 96 9.61 15.04 -5.63
CA ARG A 96 9.55 14.96 -7.11
C ARG A 96 10.83 14.43 -7.75
N SER A 97 11.97 14.72 -7.17
CA SER A 97 13.28 14.22 -7.60
C SER A 97 13.42 12.71 -7.46
N GLU A 98 12.70 12.09 -6.52
CA GLU A 98 12.77 10.66 -6.21
C GLU A 98 11.69 9.84 -6.89
N VAL A 99 10.62 10.48 -7.39
CA VAL A 99 9.53 9.80 -8.09
C VAL A 99 10.00 8.88 -9.22
N PRO A 100 10.95 9.29 -10.11
CA PRO A 100 11.44 8.38 -11.14
C PRO A 100 12.12 7.13 -10.57
N GLN A 101 12.83 7.28 -9.46
CA GLN A 101 13.56 6.20 -8.78
C GLN A 101 12.60 5.24 -8.07
N ALA A 102 11.51 5.75 -7.50
CA ALA A 102 10.49 4.94 -6.84
C ALA A 102 9.85 3.87 -7.75
N TRP A 103 9.94 4.05 -9.07
CA TRP A 103 9.48 3.10 -10.08
C TRP A 103 10.56 2.12 -10.55
N THR A 104 11.79 2.23 -10.06
CA THR A 104 12.87 1.30 -10.38
C THR A 104 12.87 0.13 -9.40
N TYR A 105 13.31 -1.04 -9.87
CA TYR A 105 13.47 -2.20 -9.01
C TYR A 105 14.59 -1.96 -7.99
N MET A 106 14.42 -2.54 -6.81
CA MET A 106 15.37 -2.47 -5.69
C MET A 106 15.56 -1.07 -5.07
N TYR A 107 14.77 -0.07 -5.48
CA TYR A 107 14.77 1.22 -4.80
C TYR A 107 13.93 1.13 -3.53
N THR A 108 14.56 1.34 -2.39
CA THR A 108 13.90 1.38 -1.09
C THR A 108 14.48 2.50 -0.24
N THR A 109 13.66 3.16 0.54
CA THR A 109 14.05 4.11 1.58
C THR A 109 14.17 3.45 2.95
N ALA A 110 13.97 2.12 3.02
CA ALA A 110 14.17 1.36 4.24
C ALA A 110 15.63 1.37 4.65
N ARG A 111 15.88 1.45 5.96
CA ARG A 111 17.24 1.32 6.50
C ARG A 111 17.69 -0.12 6.39
N SER A 112 18.99 -0.34 6.21
CA SER A 112 19.58 -1.68 6.13
C SER A 112 19.32 -2.54 7.38
N GLU A 113 19.08 -1.90 8.51
CA GLU A 113 18.72 -2.55 9.79
C GLU A 113 17.34 -3.22 9.74
N ASP A 114 16.41 -2.69 8.93
CA ASP A 114 15.07 -3.26 8.73
C ASP A 114 15.08 -4.45 7.74
N LEU A 115 16.22 -4.69 7.09
CA LEU A 115 16.41 -5.69 6.04
C LEU A 115 17.33 -6.85 6.46
N ASP A 116 17.71 -6.93 7.74
CA ASP A 116 18.65 -7.92 8.25
C ASP A 116 18.09 -9.35 8.12
N PRO A 117 18.71 -10.23 7.30
CA PRO A 117 18.26 -11.60 7.12
C PRO A 117 18.50 -12.50 8.34
N ASP A 118 19.27 -12.05 9.33
CA ASP A 118 19.55 -12.81 10.57
C ASP A 118 18.47 -12.64 11.64
N PHE A 119 17.37 -11.98 11.34
CA PHE A 119 16.21 -11.99 12.20
C PHE A 119 15.55 -13.37 12.17
N HIS A 120 16.25 -14.35 12.76
CA HIS A 120 15.74 -15.68 13.03
C HIS A 120 14.70 -15.67 14.14
N SER A 121 13.61 -15.00 13.93
CA SER A 121 12.41 -15.23 14.73
C SER A 121 11.28 -15.64 13.79
N SER A 122 11.13 -16.95 13.74
CA SER A 122 9.89 -17.67 13.51
C SER A 122 8.82 -16.97 12.68
N ASP A 123 8.59 -17.55 11.49
CA ASP A 123 7.28 -17.65 10.89
C ASP A 123 6.63 -16.39 10.30
N PHE A 124 6.76 -16.25 8.97
CA PHE A 124 5.81 -15.54 8.10
C PHE A 124 5.56 -14.04 8.31
N GLN A 125 6.41 -13.30 8.96
CA GLN A 125 6.28 -11.84 8.98
C GLN A 125 6.74 -11.25 7.65
N ALA A 126 5.78 -10.90 6.80
CA ALA A 126 6.06 -10.10 5.63
C ALA A 126 6.65 -8.75 6.10
N PRO A 127 7.91 -8.41 5.74
CA PRO A 127 8.52 -7.18 6.24
C PRO A 127 7.69 -5.98 5.78
N MET A 128 7.49 -5.01 6.69
CA MET A 128 6.79 -3.78 6.37
C MET A 128 7.52 -2.99 5.28
N ALA A 129 8.84 -2.96 5.37
CA ALA A 129 9.71 -2.43 4.33
C ALA A 129 10.00 -3.49 3.28
N GLY A 130 9.50 -3.30 2.07
CA GLY A 130 9.79 -4.20 0.95
C GLY A 130 11.20 -3.95 0.40
N PHE A 131 11.73 -4.97 -0.31
CA PHE A 131 13.03 -4.89 -1.02
C PHE A 131 13.01 -3.96 -2.25
N GLY A 132 12.08 -2.99 -2.32
CA GLY A 132 11.96 -2.07 -3.44
C GLY A 132 11.29 -2.66 -4.67
N TYR A 133 10.48 -3.70 -4.51
CA TYR A 133 9.73 -4.33 -5.60
C TYR A 133 8.24 -3.99 -5.64
N GLY A 134 7.66 -3.49 -4.54
CA GLY A 134 6.22 -3.28 -4.39
C GLY A 134 5.62 -2.38 -5.47
N LEU A 135 6.11 -1.16 -5.62
CA LEU A 135 5.64 -0.20 -6.63
C LEU A 135 5.90 -0.66 -8.07
N PRO A 136 7.14 -1.11 -8.43
CA PRO A 136 7.40 -1.64 -9.77
C PRO A 136 6.53 -2.83 -10.15
N LEU A 137 6.31 -3.79 -9.23
CA LEU A 137 5.46 -4.95 -9.47
C LEU A 137 3.99 -4.57 -9.59
N ALA A 138 3.48 -3.66 -8.75
CA ALA A 138 2.11 -3.16 -8.86
C ALA A 138 1.87 -2.52 -10.24
N ARG A 139 2.85 -1.75 -10.74
CA ARG A 139 2.80 -1.17 -12.09
C ARG A 139 2.83 -2.24 -13.18
N LEU A 140 3.69 -3.26 -13.06
CA LEU A 140 3.81 -4.35 -14.02
C LEU A 140 2.50 -5.15 -14.09
N VAL A 141 1.95 -5.56 -12.95
CA VAL A 141 0.70 -6.34 -12.87
C VAL A 141 -0.46 -5.56 -13.47
N ARG A 142 -0.53 -4.24 -13.25
CA ARG A 142 -1.52 -3.38 -13.90
C ARG A 142 -1.38 -3.38 -15.43
N CYS A 143 -0.14 -3.33 -15.94
CA CYS A 143 0.12 -3.31 -17.39
C CYS A 143 -0.15 -4.67 -18.07
N CYS A 144 0.02 -5.78 -17.35
CA CYS A 144 -0.22 -7.13 -17.89
C CYS A 144 -1.71 -7.51 -17.98
N ALA A 145 -2.60 -6.73 -17.37
CA ALA A 145 -4.04 -6.97 -17.40
C ALA A 145 -4.65 -6.43 -18.72
N VAL A 146 -4.52 -7.22 -19.77
CA VAL A 146 -4.78 -6.84 -21.17
C VAL A 146 -6.25 -6.46 -21.45
N ASN A 147 -7.20 -6.75 -20.58
CA ASN A 147 -8.63 -6.53 -20.81
C ASN A 147 -9.38 -5.81 -19.66
N ALA A 148 -8.70 -5.40 -18.61
CA ALA A 148 -9.31 -4.62 -17.55
C ALA A 148 -8.63 -3.25 -17.49
N LEU A 149 -9.33 -2.22 -17.89
CA LEU A 149 -8.90 -0.83 -17.72
C LEU A 149 -8.93 -0.48 -16.22
N LEU A 150 -7.92 -0.95 -15.49
CA LEU A 150 -7.72 -0.62 -14.09
C LEU A 150 -6.78 0.58 -13.99
N SER A 151 -7.29 1.71 -13.53
CA SER A 151 -6.49 2.88 -13.22
C SER A 151 -6.19 2.93 -11.72
N LEU A 152 -4.92 2.77 -11.36
CA LEU A 152 -4.43 2.97 -10.00
C LEU A 152 -3.80 4.36 -9.91
N SER A 153 -4.32 5.21 -9.03
CA SER A 153 -3.75 6.51 -8.74
C SER A 153 -3.34 6.58 -7.27
N LEU A 154 -2.07 6.87 -7.03
CA LEU A 154 -1.57 7.27 -5.72
C LEU A 154 -1.68 8.79 -5.65
N SER A 155 -2.43 9.30 -4.67
CA SER A 155 -2.44 10.71 -4.35
C SER A 155 -1.38 10.94 -3.29
N LEU A 156 -0.18 11.27 -3.74
CA LEU A 156 0.88 11.71 -2.85
C LEU A 156 0.54 13.14 -2.46
N SER A 157 0.11 13.34 -1.20
CA SER A 157 -0.07 14.68 -0.64
C SER A 157 1.31 15.33 -0.52
N TYR A 158 1.46 16.49 -1.15
CA TYR A 158 2.64 17.34 -0.98
C TYR A 158 2.50 18.17 0.29
#